data_d576445dbe2384e32fcc42e0f0516927
#
_entry.id   d576445dbe2384e32fcc42e0f0516927
#
_cell.length_a   1.000
_cell.length_b   1.000
_cell.length_c   1.000
_cell.angle_alpha   90.00
_cell.angle_beta   90.00
_cell.angle_gamma   90.00
#
_symmetry.space_group_name_H-M   'P 1'
#
loop_
_entity.id
_entity.type
_entity.pdbx_description
1 polymer ?
#
loop_
_entity_poly.entity_id
_entity_poly.type
_entity_poly.pdbx_seq_one_letter_code
_entity_poly.pdbx_strand_id
1 'polypeptide(L)'
;LNISKCERGEYVSLGYGHGLKSGLSQNENTNAVKWFTRLIPVGSSKNIDKNKYGYTTLQLPGREKYIDINTQYGLKEYREEAAFSNIYPHRVGTVSFVREEIRTNEDTGEYAVYFVRDMSIHFNPNDYMIGGEVIHLTFNTGVLAGKEFEVNWNNTSKEFEIINQYPDDKTQIPGGNLIPSAGDTYVLSN
;
A
#
# COMPACT_ATOMS: atom_id res chain seq x y z
N LEU A 1 23.88 -19.82 -6.53
CA LEU A 1 24.41 -20.95 -7.28
C LEU A 1 25.40 -20.41 -8.29
N ASN A 2 26.72 -20.62 -8.07
CA ASN A 2 27.72 -20.28 -9.09
C ASN A 2 27.82 -21.48 -10.03
N ILE A 3 27.23 -21.35 -11.20
CA ILE A 3 27.47 -22.29 -12.29
C ILE A 3 28.67 -21.74 -13.07
N SER A 4 29.86 -22.19 -12.78
CA SER A 4 31.03 -21.91 -13.58
C SER A 4 31.20 -22.96 -14.66
N LYS A 5 31.45 -22.54 -15.89
CA LYS A 5 31.84 -23.43 -16.97
C LYS A 5 33.20 -24.05 -16.61
N CYS A 6 33.20 -25.32 -16.34
CA CYS A 6 34.45 -26.03 -16.08
C CYS A 6 35.01 -26.51 -17.43
N GLU A 7 35.99 -25.80 -17.97
CA GLU A 7 36.74 -26.27 -19.12
C GLU A 7 37.84 -27.21 -18.64
N ARG A 8 37.52 -28.49 -18.54
CA ARG A 8 38.53 -29.53 -18.44
C ARG A 8 38.77 -30.09 -19.85
N GLY A 9 40.00 -30.16 -20.24
CA GLY A 9 40.42 -30.65 -21.57
C GLY A 9 40.11 -32.10 -21.87
N GLU A 10 39.37 -32.79 -21.00
CA GLU A 10 38.97 -34.18 -21.21
C GLU A 10 37.44 -34.28 -21.10
N TYR A 11 36.83 -34.79 -22.16
CA TYR A 11 35.41 -35.11 -22.18
C TYR A 11 35.17 -36.48 -21.58
N VAL A 12 34.39 -36.59 -20.54
CA VAL A 12 33.91 -37.85 -20.00
C VAL A 12 32.59 -38.18 -20.69
N SER A 13 32.60 -39.21 -21.52
CA SER A 13 31.37 -39.74 -22.11
C SER A 13 30.73 -40.69 -21.13
N LEU A 14 29.54 -40.39 -20.65
CA LEU A 14 28.74 -41.21 -19.77
C LEU A 14 27.58 -41.81 -20.55
N GLY A 15 27.44 -43.11 -20.55
CA GLY A 15 26.29 -43.81 -21.15
C GLY A 15 25.80 -44.93 -20.23
N TYR A 16 24.60 -45.44 -20.53
CA TYR A 16 24.05 -46.56 -19.80
C TYR A 16 24.98 -47.80 -19.95
N GLY A 17 25.45 -48.29 -18.84
CA GLY A 17 26.49 -49.33 -18.82
C GLY A 17 27.93 -48.81 -18.86
N HIS A 18 28.15 -47.52 -19.11
CA HIS A 18 29.44 -46.84 -19.05
C HIS A 18 29.38 -45.66 -18.10
N GLY A 19 29.61 -45.93 -16.81
CA GLY A 19 29.64 -44.84 -15.79
C GLY A 19 28.29 -44.40 -15.25
N LEU A 20 27.17 -44.70 -15.92
CA LEU A 20 25.82 -44.47 -15.42
C LEU A 20 25.23 -45.80 -14.94
N LYS A 21 24.91 -45.89 -13.65
CA LYS A 21 24.23 -47.05 -13.04
C LYS A 21 22.72 -47.02 -13.23
N SER A 22 22.16 -45.87 -13.47
CA SER A 22 20.72 -45.66 -13.70
C SER A 22 20.53 -44.60 -14.74
N GLY A 23 19.33 -44.51 -15.33
CA GLY A 23 18.97 -43.42 -16.25
C GLY A 23 19.06 -42.05 -15.56
N LEU A 24 19.36 -41.03 -16.34
CA LEU A 24 19.28 -39.65 -15.86
C LEU A 24 17.81 -39.32 -15.58
N SER A 25 17.50 -38.91 -14.38
CA SER A 25 16.22 -38.32 -14.04
C SER A 25 16.38 -36.81 -13.84
N GLN A 26 15.56 -36.06 -14.51
CA GLN A 26 15.44 -34.63 -14.29
C GLN A 26 14.16 -34.40 -13.51
N ASN A 27 14.26 -33.91 -12.30
CA ASN A 27 13.12 -33.46 -11.53
C ASN A 27 13.04 -31.94 -11.64
N GLU A 28 11.95 -31.47 -12.18
CA GLU A 28 11.63 -30.03 -12.10
C GLU A 28 11.23 -29.73 -10.67
N ASN A 29 11.96 -28.82 -10.03
CA ASN A 29 11.56 -28.32 -8.71
C ASN A 29 10.41 -27.36 -8.90
N THR A 30 9.18 -27.88 -8.89
CA THR A 30 7.96 -27.06 -8.99
C THR A 30 7.63 -26.32 -7.71
N ASN A 31 8.35 -26.62 -6.62
CA ASN A 31 8.15 -25.96 -5.35
C ASN A 31 8.98 -24.67 -5.26
N ALA A 32 8.31 -23.57 -5.44
CA ALA A 32 8.50 -22.31 -4.77
C ALA A 32 9.47 -21.28 -5.35
N VAL A 33 10.41 -21.56 -6.21
CA VAL A 33 11.20 -20.46 -6.78
C VAL A 33 10.75 -20.20 -8.22
N LYS A 34 9.84 -19.24 -8.36
CA LYS A 34 9.50 -18.71 -9.68
C LYS A 34 10.72 -17.97 -10.20
N TRP A 35 11.38 -18.50 -11.20
CA TRP A 35 12.44 -17.77 -11.89
C TRP A 35 11.84 -16.93 -13.01
N PHE A 36 12.28 -15.71 -13.14
CA PHE A 36 11.86 -14.80 -14.19
C PHE A 36 13.03 -13.88 -14.56
N THR A 37 12.98 -13.33 -15.77
CA THR A 37 13.95 -12.36 -16.26
C THR A 37 13.31 -10.98 -16.45
N ARG A 38 11.96 -10.92 -16.37
CA ARG A 38 11.21 -9.68 -16.33
C ARG A 38 10.17 -9.73 -15.22
N LEU A 39 10.28 -8.80 -14.29
CA LEU A 39 9.29 -8.57 -13.24
C LEU A 39 8.39 -7.42 -13.64
N ILE A 40 7.07 -7.64 -13.62
CA ILE A 40 6.04 -6.61 -13.81
C ILE A 40 5.38 -6.39 -12.45
N PRO A 41 5.84 -5.44 -11.63
CA PRO A 41 5.20 -5.12 -10.38
C PRO A 41 3.93 -4.32 -10.63
N VAL A 42 2.86 -4.68 -9.94
CA VAL A 42 1.57 -3.99 -10.02
C VAL A 42 1.23 -3.43 -8.66
N GLY A 43 1.32 -2.11 -8.52
CA GLY A 43 0.92 -1.42 -7.31
C GLY A 43 -0.61 -1.32 -7.18
N SER A 44 -1.06 -0.81 -6.04
CA SER A 44 -2.47 -0.58 -5.78
C SER A 44 -3.05 0.48 -6.71
N SER A 45 -4.36 0.41 -6.92
CA SER A 45 -5.15 1.48 -7.55
C SER A 45 -5.63 2.54 -6.54
N LYS A 46 -5.44 2.31 -5.25
CA LYS A 46 -5.89 3.22 -4.18
C LYS A 46 -5.21 4.58 -4.32
N ASN A 47 -5.95 5.66 -4.15
CA ASN A 47 -5.49 7.05 -4.25
C ASN A 47 -4.88 7.44 -5.61
N ILE A 48 -5.31 6.80 -6.68
CA ILE A 48 -4.83 7.11 -8.03
C ILE A 48 -5.96 7.72 -8.87
N ASP A 49 -5.84 9.00 -9.16
CA ASP A 49 -6.65 9.64 -10.20
C ASP A 49 -6.11 9.22 -11.58
N LYS A 50 -6.78 8.27 -12.22
CA LYS A 50 -6.43 7.75 -13.54
C LYS A 50 -6.26 8.85 -14.58
N ASN A 51 -7.08 9.90 -14.53
CA ASN A 51 -7.07 10.98 -15.52
C ASN A 51 -5.82 11.84 -15.39
N LYS A 52 -5.37 12.08 -14.16
CA LYS A 52 -4.14 12.85 -13.88
C LYS A 52 -2.88 11.99 -13.98
N TYR A 53 -2.95 10.78 -13.45
CA TYR A 53 -1.79 9.88 -13.41
C TYR A 53 -1.52 9.17 -14.74
N GLY A 54 -2.58 8.83 -15.49
CA GLY A 54 -2.52 8.16 -16.80
C GLY A 54 -2.53 6.63 -16.74
N TYR A 55 -2.48 6.04 -15.54
CA TYR A 55 -2.56 4.60 -15.29
C TYR A 55 -3.53 4.32 -14.15
N THR A 56 -4.09 3.10 -14.13
CA THR A 56 -5.03 2.67 -13.09
C THR A 56 -4.35 2.19 -11.81
N THR A 57 -3.07 1.86 -11.88
CA THR A 57 -2.29 1.33 -10.76
C THR A 57 -0.97 2.06 -10.65
N LEU A 58 -0.41 2.11 -9.44
CA LEU A 58 0.89 2.71 -9.20
C LEU A 58 1.97 1.99 -10.02
N GLN A 59 2.75 2.76 -10.75
CA GLN A 59 3.87 2.31 -11.56
C GLN A 59 5.20 2.49 -10.81
N LEU A 60 6.25 1.85 -11.31
CA LEU A 60 7.62 2.10 -10.85
C LEU A 60 8.02 3.58 -11.02
N PRO A 61 9.04 4.05 -10.29
CA PRO A 61 9.64 5.37 -10.51
C PRO A 61 9.96 5.60 -11.99
N GLY A 62 9.70 6.79 -12.49
CA GLY A 62 9.85 7.09 -13.91
C GLY A 62 8.73 6.56 -14.82
N ARG A 63 7.67 5.99 -14.22
CA ARG A 63 6.54 5.32 -14.90
C ARG A 63 6.97 4.08 -15.70
N GLU A 64 8.03 3.44 -15.28
CA GLU A 64 8.45 2.17 -15.84
C GLU A 64 7.42 1.08 -15.53
N LYS A 65 7.29 0.13 -16.44
CA LYS A 65 6.29 -0.95 -16.34
C LYS A 65 6.86 -2.25 -15.83
N TYR A 66 8.16 -2.44 -15.97
CA TYR A 66 8.84 -3.68 -15.62
C TYR A 66 10.30 -3.45 -15.26
N ILE A 67 10.89 -4.44 -14.62
CA ILE A 67 12.31 -4.51 -14.30
C ILE A 67 12.88 -5.75 -15.01
N ASP A 68 13.92 -5.56 -15.81
CA ASP A 68 14.63 -6.64 -16.51
C ASP A 68 15.91 -7.04 -15.77
N ILE A 69 16.11 -8.35 -15.62
CA ILE A 69 17.29 -8.94 -15.01
C ILE A 69 17.72 -10.16 -15.83
N ASN A 70 18.96 -10.15 -16.31
CA ASN A 70 19.55 -11.30 -17.02
C ASN A 70 18.75 -11.76 -18.26
N THR A 71 18.20 -10.83 -19.03
CA THR A 71 17.42 -11.14 -20.24
C THR A 71 18.20 -11.88 -21.33
N GLN A 72 19.53 -11.93 -21.24
CA GLN A 72 20.38 -12.72 -22.16
C GLN A 72 20.08 -14.24 -22.10
N TYR A 73 19.41 -14.72 -21.08
CA TYR A 73 18.97 -16.10 -20.95
C TYR A 73 17.54 -16.37 -21.44
N GLY A 74 16.98 -15.41 -22.15
CA GLY A 74 15.61 -15.44 -22.66
C GLY A 74 14.66 -14.59 -21.79
N LEU A 75 13.56 -14.21 -22.39
CA LEU A 75 12.53 -13.40 -21.73
C LEU A 75 11.49 -14.32 -21.07
N LYS A 76 11.44 -14.28 -19.74
CA LYS A 76 10.37 -14.90 -18.96
C LYS A 76 9.76 -13.85 -18.04
N GLU A 77 8.52 -13.52 -18.30
CA GLU A 77 7.78 -12.48 -17.57
C GLU A 77 7.08 -13.06 -16.35
N TYR A 78 7.08 -12.30 -15.27
CA TYR A 78 6.30 -12.57 -14.07
C TYR A 78 5.62 -11.29 -13.60
N ARG A 79 4.29 -11.35 -13.48
CA ARG A 79 3.48 -10.27 -12.94
C ARG A 79 3.24 -10.53 -11.46
N GLU A 80 3.67 -9.59 -10.62
CA GLU A 80 3.50 -9.67 -9.17
C GLU A 80 2.53 -8.58 -8.70
N GLU A 81 1.40 -8.99 -8.14
CA GLU A 81 0.37 -8.10 -7.63
C GLU A 81 0.29 -8.15 -6.10
N ALA A 82 0.42 -9.35 -5.52
CA ALA A 82 0.19 -9.55 -4.10
C ALA A 82 1.17 -8.79 -3.21
N ALA A 83 2.45 -8.81 -3.55
CA ALA A 83 3.50 -8.15 -2.79
C ALA A 83 3.41 -6.61 -2.84
N PHE A 84 2.75 -6.05 -3.86
CA PHE A 84 2.67 -4.61 -4.10
C PHE A 84 1.26 -4.03 -3.92
N SER A 85 0.28 -4.85 -3.57
CA SER A 85 -1.13 -4.46 -3.44
C SER A 85 -1.37 -3.34 -2.40
N ASN A 86 -0.52 -3.25 -1.39
CA ASN A 86 -0.62 -2.24 -0.34
C ASN A 86 0.26 -1.00 -0.60
N ILE A 87 0.94 -0.95 -1.76
CA ILE A 87 1.76 0.21 -2.13
C ILE A 87 0.90 1.16 -2.95
N TYR A 88 0.58 2.31 -2.38
CA TYR A 88 -0.22 3.35 -3.01
C TYR A 88 0.25 4.74 -2.54
N PRO A 89 -0.03 5.81 -3.30
CA PRO A 89 0.28 7.16 -2.88
C PRO A 89 -0.53 7.52 -1.63
N HIS A 90 0.14 7.90 -0.56
CA HIS A 90 -0.49 8.38 0.66
C HIS A 90 0.45 9.29 1.43
N ARG A 91 -0.11 10.04 2.37
CA ARG A 91 0.66 10.88 3.28
C ARG A 91 0.56 10.33 4.69
N VAL A 92 1.69 10.16 5.34
CA VAL A 92 1.73 9.93 6.78
C VAL A 92 1.82 11.29 7.46
N GLY A 93 0.89 11.56 8.38
CA GLY A 93 0.83 12.76 9.18
C GLY A 93 0.93 12.47 10.68
N THR A 94 1.05 13.53 11.47
CA THR A 94 1.05 13.45 12.93
C THR A 94 0.07 14.46 13.50
N VAL A 95 -0.78 14.00 14.39
CA VAL A 95 -1.74 14.84 15.11
C VAL A 95 -0.98 15.83 15.98
N SER A 96 -1.13 17.12 15.69
CA SER A 96 -0.53 18.18 16.50
C SER A 96 -1.45 18.64 17.62
N PHE A 97 -2.75 18.62 17.35
CA PHE A 97 -3.76 19.12 18.28
C PHE A 97 -5.10 18.43 18.02
N VAL A 98 -5.86 18.22 19.09
CA VAL A 98 -7.23 17.67 19.02
C VAL A 98 -8.17 18.67 19.73
N ARG A 99 -9.28 18.95 19.11
CA ARG A 99 -10.34 19.80 19.68
C ARG A 99 -11.65 19.01 19.71
N GLU A 100 -12.35 19.13 20.80
CA GLU A 100 -13.71 18.59 20.97
C GLU A 100 -14.74 19.72 20.85
N GLU A 101 -15.87 19.43 20.24
CA GLU A 101 -17.01 20.32 20.13
C GLU A 101 -18.27 19.50 20.44
N ILE A 102 -19.07 19.99 21.36
CA ILE A 102 -20.36 19.38 21.67
C ILE A 102 -21.42 19.96 20.74
N ARG A 103 -22.10 19.09 20.03
CA ARG A 103 -23.25 19.40 19.17
C ARG A 103 -24.51 18.75 19.69
N THR A 104 -25.64 19.33 19.37
CA THR A 104 -26.96 18.79 19.75
C THR A 104 -27.68 18.33 18.49
N ASN A 105 -28.20 17.13 18.54
CA ASN A 105 -29.11 16.57 17.54
C ASN A 105 -30.49 16.39 18.19
N GLU A 106 -31.56 16.72 17.46
CA GLU A 106 -32.93 16.65 17.97
C GLU A 106 -33.36 15.22 18.36
N ASP A 107 -32.81 14.22 17.65
CA ASP A 107 -33.17 12.82 17.85
C ASP A 107 -32.30 12.10 18.88
N THR A 108 -30.99 12.44 18.96
CA THR A 108 -30.00 11.68 19.75
C THR A 108 -29.44 12.46 20.95
N GLY A 109 -29.80 13.75 21.09
CA GLY A 109 -29.29 14.61 22.15
C GLY A 109 -27.89 15.16 21.86
N GLU A 110 -27.14 15.44 22.92
CA GLU A 110 -25.77 15.97 22.81
C GLU A 110 -24.79 14.89 22.41
N TYR A 111 -23.86 15.24 21.50
CA TYR A 111 -22.79 14.36 21.06
C TYR A 111 -21.49 15.16 20.82
N ALA A 112 -20.37 14.52 21.02
CA ALA A 112 -19.05 15.09 20.77
C ALA A 112 -18.61 14.90 19.33
N VAL A 113 -18.05 15.95 18.73
CA VAL A 113 -17.36 15.90 17.44
C VAL A 113 -15.91 16.25 17.68
N TYR A 114 -15.01 15.48 17.10
CA TYR A 114 -13.58 15.67 17.26
C TYR A 114 -12.96 16.23 16.00
N PHE A 115 -12.08 17.18 16.20
CA PHE A 115 -11.31 17.85 15.17
C PHE A 115 -9.83 17.56 15.36
N VAL A 116 -9.17 17.12 14.32
CA VAL A 116 -7.75 16.79 14.30
C VAL A 116 -7.01 17.82 13.47
N ARG A 117 -5.97 18.40 14.02
CA ARG A 117 -5.09 19.33 13.33
C ARG A 117 -3.69 18.76 13.21
N ASP A 118 -3.13 18.85 12.01
CA ASP A 118 -1.73 18.56 11.72
C ASP A 118 -1.06 19.84 11.19
N MET A 119 -0.14 20.40 11.97
CA MET A 119 0.56 21.63 11.62
C MET A 119 1.52 21.48 10.45
N SER A 120 1.84 20.26 10.05
CA SER A 120 2.71 19.99 8.90
C SER A 120 1.96 20.01 7.56
N ILE A 121 0.63 20.18 7.56
CA ILE A 121 -0.17 20.32 6.34
C ILE A 121 -0.13 21.77 5.86
N HIS A 122 0.56 21.99 4.75
CA HIS A 122 0.69 23.32 4.11
C HIS A 122 -0.04 23.40 2.77
N PHE A 123 -0.89 22.45 2.45
CA PHE A 123 -1.72 22.39 1.25
C PHE A 123 -3.19 22.24 1.64
N ASN A 124 -4.09 22.30 0.66
CA ASN A 124 -5.51 22.03 0.86
C ASN A 124 -5.81 20.58 0.41
N PRO A 125 -6.09 19.64 1.34
CA PRO A 125 -6.41 18.25 1.00
C PRO A 125 -7.56 18.10 0.01
N ASN A 126 -8.55 19.01 0.03
CA ASN A 126 -9.70 18.95 -0.87
C ASN A 126 -9.30 19.08 -2.35
N ASP A 127 -8.14 19.70 -2.67
CA ASP A 127 -7.67 19.85 -4.05
C ASP A 127 -7.15 18.50 -4.64
N TYR A 128 -6.97 17.51 -3.78
CA TYR A 128 -6.45 16.18 -4.14
C TYR A 128 -7.50 15.08 -4.08
N MET A 129 -8.74 15.42 -3.75
CA MET A 129 -9.85 14.46 -3.75
C MET A 129 -10.07 13.86 -5.14
N ILE A 130 -10.27 12.57 -5.18
CA ILE A 130 -10.60 11.84 -6.40
C ILE A 130 -12.13 11.80 -6.52
N GLY A 131 -12.65 12.38 -7.59
CA GLY A 131 -14.02 12.33 -8.10
C GLY A 131 -15.16 11.89 -7.18
N GLY A 132 -15.42 12.63 -6.08
CA GLY A 132 -16.57 12.38 -5.19
C GLY A 132 -16.27 11.43 -4.03
N GLU A 133 -15.04 11.01 -3.86
CA GLU A 133 -14.63 10.26 -2.68
C GLU A 133 -14.38 11.20 -1.50
N VAL A 134 -14.46 10.64 -0.29
CA VAL A 134 -14.27 11.38 0.98
C VAL A 134 -12.83 11.19 1.43
N ILE A 135 -12.29 12.16 2.14
CA ILE A 135 -10.96 12.05 2.75
C ILE A 135 -11.03 11.09 3.93
N HIS A 136 -10.05 10.21 4.02
CA HIS A 136 -9.94 9.23 5.10
C HIS A 136 -8.69 9.47 5.94
N LEU A 137 -8.81 9.31 7.25
CA LEU A 137 -7.72 9.20 8.20
C LEU A 137 -7.67 7.79 8.79
N THR A 138 -6.61 7.06 8.50
CA THR A 138 -6.35 5.75 9.14
C THR A 138 -5.28 5.95 10.21
N PHE A 139 -5.61 5.78 11.48
CA PHE A 139 -4.65 5.94 12.56
C PHE A 139 -3.68 4.75 12.63
N ASN A 140 -2.38 5.05 12.75
CA ASN A 140 -1.33 4.04 12.88
C ASN A 140 -0.93 3.81 14.33
N THR A 141 -1.08 4.81 15.18
CA THR A 141 -0.67 4.78 16.59
C THR A 141 -1.77 5.31 17.50
N GLY A 142 -1.58 5.19 18.81
CA GLY A 142 -2.54 5.62 19.82
C GLY A 142 -3.69 4.63 20.01
N VAL A 143 -4.70 5.07 20.72
CA VAL A 143 -5.87 4.25 21.05
C VAL A 143 -6.75 3.96 19.82
N LEU A 144 -6.59 4.72 18.75
CA LEU A 144 -7.30 4.56 17.50
C LEU A 144 -6.51 3.76 16.44
N ALA A 145 -5.37 3.18 16.82
CA ALA A 145 -4.53 2.43 15.88
C ALA A 145 -5.33 1.35 15.11
N GLY A 146 -5.20 1.35 13.79
CA GLY A 146 -5.91 0.44 12.89
C GLY A 146 -7.35 0.85 12.55
N LYS A 147 -7.86 1.95 13.10
CA LYS A 147 -9.18 2.48 12.76
C LYS A 147 -9.07 3.53 11.67
N GLU A 148 -10.01 3.49 10.75
CA GLU A 148 -10.15 4.42 9.63
C GLU A 148 -11.42 5.26 9.82
N PHE A 149 -11.32 6.57 9.56
CA PHE A 149 -12.41 7.52 9.70
C PHE A 149 -12.57 8.34 8.44
N GLU A 150 -13.81 8.58 8.04
CA GLU A 150 -14.16 9.61 7.08
C GLU A 150 -14.06 10.98 7.75
N VAL A 151 -13.48 11.94 7.05
CA VAL A 151 -13.26 13.28 7.59
C VAL A 151 -13.58 14.37 6.58
N ASN A 152 -14.01 15.53 7.08
CA ASN A 152 -14.11 16.76 6.32
C ASN A 152 -12.94 17.69 6.63
N TRP A 153 -12.28 18.21 5.60
CA TRP A 153 -11.25 19.21 5.77
C TRP A 153 -11.83 20.62 5.77
N ASN A 154 -11.57 21.37 6.83
CA ASN A 154 -11.86 22.79 6.90
C ASN A 154 -10.58 23.59 6.59
N ASN A 155 -10.56 24.22 5.42
CA ASN A 155 -9.37 24.96 4.98
C ASN A 155 -9.14 26.27 5.75
N THR A 156 -10.14 26.80 6.46
CA THR A 156 -10.01 28.02 7.27
C THR A 156 -9.37 27.71 8.62
N SER A 157 -9.89 26.73 9.35
CA SER A 157 -9.35 26.32 10.66
C SER A 157 -8.15 25.40 10.53
N LYS A 158 -7.91 24.83 9.32
CA LYS A 158 -6.87 23.82 9.07
C LYS A 158 -7.02 22.57 9.93
N GLU A 159 -8.25 22.08 10.01
CA GLU A 159 -8.64 20.93 10.82
C GLU A 159 -9.40 19.92 10.01
N PHE A 160 -9.23 18.64 10.34
CA PHE A 160 -10.08 17.55 9.91
C PHE A 160 -11.19 17.34 10.94
N GLU A 161 -12.43 17.48 10.54
CA GLU A 161 -13.59 17.07 11.31
C GLU A 161 -13.82 15.57 11.10
N ILE A 162 -13.80 14.78 12.16
CA ILE A 162 -14.13 13.36 12.08
C ILE A 162 -15.63 13.19 11.98
N ILE A 163 -16.08 12.51 10.91
CA ILE A 163 -17.51 12.32 10.64
C ILE A 163 -17.97 10.97 11.17
N ASN A 164 -17.36 9.89 10.70
CA ASN A 164 -17.72 8.52 11.06
C ASN A 164 -16.55 7.56 10.85
N GLN A 165 -16.64 6.41 11.50
CA GLN A 165 -15.70 5.31 11.27
C GLN A 165 -16.04 4.58 9.98
N TYR A 166 -15.04 4.25 9.18
CA TYR A 166 -15.16 3.52 7.94
C TYR A 166 -14.76 2.03 8.16
N PRO A 167 -15.35 1.06 7.46
CA PRO A 167 -16.43 1.22 6.47
C PRO A 167 -17.84 1.15 7.03
N ASP A 168 -18.08 0.60 8.24
CA ASP A 168 -19.39 0.10 8.59
C ASP A 168 -20.06 0.78 9.76
N ASP A 169 -19.34 1.57 10.52
CA ASP A 169 -19.91 2.20 11.70
C ASP A 169 -20.34 3.62 11.41
N LYS A 170 -21.64 3.79 11.15
CA LYS A 170 -22.27 5.10 11.01
C LYS A 170 -22.44 5.82 12.33
N THR A 171 -22.08 5.19 13.43
CA THR A 171 -22.07 5.83 14.73
C THR A 171 -20.91 6.80 14.78
N GLN A 172 -21.19 7.96 15.31
CA GLN A 172 -20.20 8.97 15.50
C GLN A 172 -19.16 8.51 16.46
N ILE A 173 -17.99 8.70 16.08
CA ILE A 173 -16.86 8.35 16.87
C ILE A 173 -15.76 9.33 16.52
N PRO A 174 -14.83 9.51 17.36
CA PRO A 174 -14.41 8.83 18.58
C PRO A 174 -15.31 9.18 19.77
N GLY A 175 -15.32 8.31 20.80
CA GLY A 175 -16.08 8.55 22.02
C GLY A 175 -15.59 7.72 23.19
N GLY A 176 -15.92 8.13 24.40
CA GLY A 176 -15.44 7.49 25.63
C GLY A 176 -13.92 7.56 25.74
N ASN A 177 -13.25 6.41 25.79
CA ASN A 177 -11.78 6.33 25.84
C ASN A 177 -11.09 6.27 24.47
N LEU A 178 -11.87 6.28 23.38
CA LEU A 178 -11.36 6.19 22.00
C LEU A 178 -11.28 7.59 21.37
N ILE A 179 -10.39 8.41 21.87
CA ILE A 179 -10.18 9.79 21.44
C ILE A 179 -8.79 9.92 20.81
N PRO A 180 -8.64 10.57 19.65
CA PRO A 180 -7.33 10.85 19.08
C PRO A 180 -6.52 11.74 20.03
N SER A 181 -5.21 11.57 20.02
CA SER A 181 -4.32 12.34 20.88
C SER A 181 -3.19 13.01 20.09
N ALA A 182 -2.70 14.13 20.58
CA ALA A 182 -1.50 14.74 20.01
C ALA A 182 -0.33 13.75 20.05
N GLY A 183 0.39 13.63 18.94
CA GLY A 183 1.45 12.66 18.76
C GLY A 183 1.01 11.39 18.02
N ASP A 184 -0.29 11.11 17.91
CA ASP A 184 -0.76 9.99 17.11
C ASP A 184 -0.41 10.20 15.64
N THR A 185 0.00 9.12 14.98
CA THR A 185 0.28 9.14 13.55
C THR A 185 -0.88 8.56 12.76
N TYR A 186 -1.08 9.08 11.57
CA TYR A 186 -2.16 8.66 10.71
C TYR A 186 -1.73 8.64 9.24
N VAL A 187 -2.44 7.88 8.43
CA VAL A 187 -2.37 7.90 6.96
C VAL A 187 -3.54 8.72 6.44
N LEU A 188 -3.22 9.70 5.59
CA LEU A 188 -4.20 10.46 4.82
C LEU A 188 -4.39 9.81 3.46
N SER A 189 -5.62 9.47 3.14
CA SER A 189 -5.99 8.82 1.87
C SER A 189 -7.39 9.27 1.41
N ASN A 190 -7.76 8.93 0.19
CA ASN A 190 -9.11 9.06 -0.38
C ASN A 190 -9.68 7.66 -0.65
#